data_c280d85fc1b22372f3b3a9de68e34b27
#
_entry.id   c280d85fc1b22372f3b3a9de68e34b27
#
_cell.length_a   1.000
_cell.length_b   1.000
_cell.length_c   1.000
_cell.angle_alpha   90.00
_cell.angle_beta   90.00
_cell.angle_gamma   90.00
#
_symmetry.space_group_name_H-M   'P 1'
#
loop_
_entity.id
_entity.type
_entity.pdbx_description
1 polymer ?
#
loop_
_entity_poly.entity_id
_entity_poly.type
_entity_poly.pdbx_seq_one_letter_code
_entity_poly.pdbx_strand_id
1 'polypeptide(L)'
;IYTAISTFVSEGDEVVIFEPAYDCYVPAIEIHGGIPVYVQMNLSGELIDWEKVKKLVNQRTRMIIINTPHNPSGRVMNAQDMLKLQKLTEGTDIIIMSDEVYEHIIFDGMEHQSVARYPKLAERSIVVSSFGKTYHNTGWKIGHVLAPKELMTEFRKVHQFNVFSVNTPAQYALADFLEDKDHYLELGAFYQEKRDTFNELIKGSRFKIRPSEGTYFQLLDYSEISDEIDTEYAIRLTKEVGVASIPVSVFYHEKNEDKFLRFCFAKEDETMEKAAEKLLKL
;
A
#
# COMPACT_ATOMS: atom_id res chain seq x y z
N ILE A 1 12.01 -2.96 0.58
CA ILE A 1 11.59 -2.21 1.77
C ILE A 1 12.60 -2.43 2.90
N TYR A 2 12.77 -3.65 3.41
CA TYR A 2 13.70 -3.94 4.49
C TYR A 2 15.12 -3.41 4.21
N THR A 3 15.68 -3.68 3.01
CA THR A 3 17.00 -3.19 2.61
C THR A 3 17.07 -1.66 2.57
N ALA A 4 16.03 -0.97 2.09
CA ALA A 4 15.99 0.49 2.07
C ALA A 4 16.03 1.07 3.50
N ILE A 5 15.19 0.55 4.39
CA ILE A 5 15.17 0.96 5.80
C ILE A 5 16.51 0.65 6.46
N SER A 6 17.04 -0.57 6.29
CA SER A 6 18.36 -0.99 6.82
C SER A 6 19.53 -0.11 6.34
N THR A 7 19.40 0.48 5.15
CA THR A 7 20.44 1.33 4.59
C THR A 7 20.44 2.74 5.17
N PHE A 8 19.26 3.29 5.43
CA PHE A 8 19.13 4.73 5.66
C PHE A 8 18.61 5.11 7.04
N VAL A 9 18.13 4.15 7.82
CA VAL A 9 17.63 4.38 9.19
C VAL A 9 18.62 3.83 10.19
N SER A 10 18.99 4.66 11.16
CA SER A 10 19.89 4.35 12.27
C SER A 10 19.18 4.55 13.61
N GLU A 11 19.82 4.14 14.69
CA GLU A 11 19.30 4.33 16.05
C GLU A 11 18.96 5.80 16.34
N GLY A 12 17.72 6.04 16.77
CA GLY A 12 17.19 7.36 17.11
C GLY A 12 16.63 8.17 15.92
N ASP A 13 16.80 7.71 14.67
CA ASP A 13 16.17 8.33 13.52
C ASP A 13 14.65 8.15 13.56
N GLU A 14 13.91 9.21 13.28
CA GLU A 14 12.46 9.17 13.17
C GLU A 14 12.02 8.87 11.73
N VAL A 15 11.07 7.95 11.61
CA VAL A 15 10.47 7.58 10.32
C VAL A 15 8.97 7.83 10.35
N VAL A 16 8.50 8.77 9.53
CA VAL A 16 7.06 9.06 9.39
C VAL A 16 6.40 7.98 8.54
N ILE A 17 5.34 7.38 9.07
CA ILE A 17 4.50 6.39 8.39
C ILE A 17 3.03 6.78 8.49
N PHE A 18 2.27 6.45 7.45
CA PHE A 18 0.84 6.73 7.37
C PHE A 18 0.05 5.46 7.70
N GLU A 19 -0.86 5.57 8.66
CA GLU A 19 -1.72 4.48 9.10
C GLU A 19 -3.14 4.58 8.55
N PRO A 20 -3.75 3.41 8.25
CA PRO A 20 -3.27 2.04 8.45
C PRO A 20 -2.06 1.72 7.57
N ALA A 21 -1.03 1.05 8.09
CA ALA A 21 0.25 0.84 7.42
C ALA A 21 0.51 -0.63 7.10
N TYR A 22 1.17 -0.90 5.98
CA TYR A 22 1.62 -2.25 5.66
C TYR A 22 2.56 -2.78 6.76
N ASP A 23 2.30 -3.99 7.19
CA ASP A 23 2.82 -4.62 8.41
C ASP A 23 4.35 -4.74 8.50
N CYS A 24 5.07 -4.65 7.38
CA CYS A 24 6.52 -4.76 7.41
C CYS A 24 7.26 -3.45 7.73
N TYR A 25 6.61 -2.27 7.65
CA TYR A 25 7.32 -0.99 7.83
C TYR A 25 7.81 -0.83 9.27
N VAL A 26 6.90 -0.93 10.23
CA VAL A 26 7.21 -0.73 11.66
C VAL A 26 8.29 -1.69 12.15
N PRO A 27 8.17 -3.01 12.01
CA PRO A 27 9.22 -3.92 12.45
C PRO A 27 10.57 -3.69 11.80
N ALA A 28 10.59 -3.30 10.52
CA ALA A 28 11.83 -2.98 9.84
C ALA A 28 12.50 -1.71 10.38
N ILE A 29 11.73 -0.71 10.80
CA ILE A 29 12.24 0.52 11.43
C ILE A 29 12.82 0.20 12.81
N GLU A 30 12.02 -0.48 13.63
CA GLU A 30 12.38 -0.77 15.04
C GLU A 30 13.60 -1.67 15.18
N ILE A 31 13.76 -2.68 14.31
CA ILE A 31 14.92 -3.59 14.36
C ILE A 31 16.25 -2.86 14.10
N HIS A 32 16.18 -1.70 13.43
CA HIS A 32 17.35 -0.83 13.21
C HIS A 32 17.48 0.31 14.22
N GLY A 33 16.67 0.29 15.30
CA GLY A 33 16.67 1.31 16.32
C GLY A 33 15.99 2.63 15.92
N GLY A 34 15.34 2.66 14.77
CA GLY A 34 14.55 3.80 14.33
C GLY A 34 13.25 3.93 15.14
N ILE A 35 12.68 5.12 15.13
CA ILE A 35 11.47 5.48 15.87
C ILE A 35 10.35 5.76 14.87
N PRO A 36 9.32 4.89 14.78
CA PRO A 36 8.15 5.17 13.92
C PRO A 36 7.36 6.36 14.45
N VAL A 37 7.00 7.29 13.56
CA VAL A 37 6.15 8.44 13.84
C VAL A 37 4.86 8.28 13.05
N TYR A 38 3.75 8.06 13.75
CA TYR A 38 2.50 7.66 13.15
C TYR A 38 1.62 8.85 12.75
N VAL A 39 1.10 8.80 11.52
CA VAL A 39 0.11 9.74 10.99
C VAL A 39 -1.13 8.97 10.56
N GLN A 40 -2.21 9.15 11.28
CA GLN A 40 -3.49 8.53 10.89
C GLN A 40 -4.05 9.22 9.64
N MET A 41 -4.36 8.42 8.63
CA MET A 41 -5.07 8.86 7.42
C MET A 41 -6.57 8.91 7.65
N ASN A 42 -7.24 9.81 6.96
CA ASN A 42 -8.68 9.85 6.93
C ASN A 42 -9.22 9.01 5.76
N LEU A 43 -9.67 7.81 6.05
CA LEU A 43 -10.16 6.88 5.03
C LEU A 43 -11.51 7.33 4.40
N SER A 44 -12.23 8.23 5.07
CA SER A 44 -13.53 8.71 4.61
C SER A 44 -13.52 10.10 3.98
N GLY A 45 -12.43 10.86 4.14
CA GLY A 45 -12.32 12.26 3.69
C GLY A 45 -11.06 12.57 2.88
N GLU A 46 -10.46 13.74 3.11
CA GLU A 46 -9.13 14.09 2.61
C GLU A 46 -8.12 13.12 3.23
N LEU A 47 -7.37 12.43 2.37
CA LEU A 47 -6.59 11.26 2.76
C LEU A 47 -5.53 11.60 3.82
N ILE A 48 -4.78 12.69 3.63
CA ILE A 48 -3.67 13.10 4.50
C ILE A 48 -3.85 14.54 4.94
N ASP A 49 -3.86 14.76 6.25
CA ASP A 49 -3.74 16.08 6.86
C ASP A 49 -2.28 16.53 6.89
N TRP A 50 -1.85 17.21 5.84
CA TRP A 50 -0.47 17.68 5.69
C TRP A 50 -0.05 18.72 6.73
N GLU A 51 -0.98 19.48 7.32
CA GLU A 51 -0.66 20.39 8.42
C GLU A 51 -0.33 19.62 9.71
N LYS A 52 -0.95 18.47 9.92
CA LYS A 52 -0.58 17.56 11.00
C LYS A 52 0.79 16.93 10.75
N VAL A 53 1.05 16.46 9.52
CA VAL A 53 2.37 15.90 9.15
C VAL A 53 3.48 16.92 9.39
N LYS A 54 3.28 18.16 8.97
CA LYS A 54 4.25 19.25 9.14
C LYS A 54 4.64 19.50 10.59
N LYS A 55 3.71 19.30 11.53
CA LYS A 55 4.00 19.47 12.99
C LYS A 55 4.81 18.32 13.57
N LEU A 56 4.77 17.15 12.95
CA LEU A 56 5.48 15.95 13.39
C LEU A 56 6.90 15.88 12.83
N VAL A 57 7.12 16.46 11.64
CA VAL A 57 8.45 16.49 11.01
C VAL A 57 9.39 17.43 11.78
N ASN A 58 10.58 16.92 12.09
CA ASN A 58 11.60 17.65 12.85
C ASN A 58 13.02 17.24 12.42
N GLN A 59 14.05 17.69 13.13
CA GLN A 59 15.46 17.44 12.78
C GLN A 59 15.88 15.96 12.90
N ARG A 60 15.13 15.12 13.63
CA ARG A 60 15.37 13.68 13.71
C ARG A 60 14.65 12.89 12.60
N THR A 61 13.76 13.55 11.87
CA THR A 61 13.02 12.89 10.78
C THR A 61 13.99 12.54 9.65
N ARG A 62 14.29 11.27 9.52
CA ARG A 62 15.19 10.72 8.52
C ARG A 62 14.49 10.29 7.24
N MET A 63 13.28 9.73 7.39
CA MET A 63 12.55 9.15 6.27
C MET A 63 11.05 9.40 6.42
N ILE A 64 10.37 9.54 5.28
CA ILE A 64 8.90 9.49 5.17
C ILE A 64 8.58 8.34 4.24
N ILE A 65 7.74 7.40 4.69
CA ILE A 65 7.27 6.27 3.89
C ILE A 65 5.86 6.58 3.40
N ILE A 66 5.66 6.57 2.09
CA ILE A 66 4.35 6.64 1.47
C ILE A 66 4.05 5.35 0.72
N ASN A 67 2.77 5.00 0.63
CA ASN A 67 2.30 3.87 -0.18
C ASN A 67 1.14 4.32 -1.06
N THR A 68 1.30 4.24 -2.36
CA THR A 68 0.28 4.66 -3.33
C THR A 68 0.34 3.85 -4.62
N PRO A 69 -0.73 3.20 -5.07
CA PRO A 69 -2.01 2.98 -4.39
C PRO A 69 -1.88 2.30 -3.03
N HIS A 70 -2.73 2.68 -2.09
CA HIS A 70 -2.54 2.38 -0.68
C HIS A 70 -3.15 1.04 -0.26
N ASN A 71 -2.37 0.20 0.37
CA ASN A 71 -2.82 -1.00 1.08
C ASN A 71 -2.90 -0.66 2.59
N PRO A 72 -4.08 -0.77 3.26
CA PRO A 72 -5.25 -1.57 2.87
C PRO A 72 -6.39 -0.80 2.20
N SER A 73 -6.33 0.54 2.10
CA SER A 73 -7.52 1.36 1.84
C SER A 73 -7.96 1.42 0.37
N GLY A 74 -7.09 1.06 -0.57
CA GLY A 74 -7.35 1.26 -2.00
C GLY A 74 -7.37 2.73 -2.45
N ARG A 75 -6.99 3.68 -1.55
CA ARG A 75 -6.91 5.11 -1.88
C ARG A 75 -5.63 5.42 -2.66
N VAL A 76 -5.68 6.48 -3.45
CA VAL A 76 -4.55 6.92 -4.28
C VAL A 76 -4.17 8.34 -3.92
N MET A 77 -2.89 8.61 -3.72
CA MET A 77 -2.40 9.97 -3.54
C MET A 77 -2.50 10.74 -4.86
N ASN A 78 -2.99 11.96 -4.80
CA ASN A 78 -3.14 12.83 -5.96
C ASN A 78 -1.94 13.78 -6.14
N ALA A 79 -1.95 14.55 -7.24
CA ALA A 79 -0.88 15.50 -7.54
C ALA A 79 -0.67 16.57 -6.45
N GLN A 80 -1.74 16.99 -5.76
CA GLN A 80 -1.64 17.98 -4.68
C GLN A 80 -0.92 17.38 -3.45
N ASP A 81 -1.16 16.10 -3.16
CA ASP A 81 -0.44 15.41 -2.10
C ASP A 81 1.06 15.35 -2.39
N MET A 82 1.45 15.06 -3.64
CA MET A 82 2.85 15.06 -4.05
C MET A 82 3.49 16.45 -3.95
N LEU A 83 2.78 17.51 -4.33
CA LEU A 83 3.27 18.89 -4.19
C LEU A 83 3.40 19.32 -2.72
N LYS A 84 2.47 18.90 -1.85
CA LYS A 84 2.55 19.14 -0.41
C LYS A 84 3.73 18.39 0.22
N LEU A 85 3.96 17.12 -0.17
CA LEU A 85 5.11 16.33 0.24
C LEU A 85 6.43 16.98 -0.21
N GLN A 86 6.50 17.42 -1.47
CA GLN A 86 7.65 18.14 -2.01
C GLN A 86 7.97 19.39 -1.19
N LYS A 87 6.95 20.21 -0.92
CA LYS A 87 7.11 21.42 -0.11
C LYS A 87 7.55 21.12 1.32
N LEU A 88 7.03 20.06 1.91
CA LEU A 88 7.37 19.63 3.27
C LEU A 88 8.85 19.25 3.40
N THR A 89 9.41 18.62 2.37
CA THR A 89 10.79 18.11 2.37
C THR A 89 11.81 19.06 1.77
N GLU A 90 11.37 20.20 1.25
CA GLU A 90 12.27 21.21 0.67
C GLU A 90 13.25 21.76 1.71
N GLY A 91 14.54 21.77 1.38
CA GLY A 91 15.61 22.25 2.28
C GLY A 91 15.97 21.30 3.43
N THR A 92 15.51 20.05 3.37
CA THR A 92 15.84 19.00 4.35
C THR A 92 16.63 17.86 3.71
N ASP A 93 17.21 16.98 4.55
CA ASP A 93 17.87 15.73 4.13
C ASP A 93 16.95 14.50 4.25
N ILE A 94 15.63 14.72 4.37
CA ILE A 94 14.64 13.67 4.50
C ILE A 94 14.58 12.85 3.20
N ILE A 95 14.68 11.53 3.33
CA ILE A 95 14.53 10.57 2.25
C ILE A 95 13.05 10.18 2.15
N ILE A 96 12.53 10.08 0.94
CA ILE A 96 11.20 9.53 0.69
C ILE A 96 11.35 8.07 0.26
N MET A 97 10.71 7.14 0.96
CA MET A 97 10.50 5.79 0.47
C MET A 97 9.06 5.70 -0.06
N SER A 98 8.93 5.55 -1.37
CA SER A 98 7.65 5.42 -2.05
C SER A 98 7.41 3.96 -2.41
N ASP A 99 6.47 3.33 -1.72
CA ASP A 99 6.00 1.99 -2.04
C ASP A 99 4.90 2.09 -3.10
N GLU A 100 5.27 1.81 -4.35
CA GLU A 100 4.41 1.94 -5.52
C GLU A 100 4.04 0.57 -6.11
N VAL A 101 4.00 -0.45 -5.27
CA VAL A 101 3.78 -1.85 -5.68
C VAL A 101 2.50 -2.10 -6.47
N TYR A 102 1.51 -1.21 -6.38
CA TYR A 102 0.24 -1.26 -7.13
C TYR A 102 0.15 -0.22 -8.24
N GLU A 103 1.26 0.32 -8.73
CA GLU A 103 1.34 1.40 -9.71
C GLU A 103 0.49 1.21 -10.98
N HIS A 104 0.27 -0.04 -11.40
CA HIS A 104 -0.54 -0.39 -12.57
C HIS A 104 -2.01 -0.72 -12.25
N ILE A 105 -2.40 -0.70 -10.98
CA ILE A 105 -3.76 -1.06 -10.55
C ILE A 105 -4.44 0.19 -9.99
N ILE A 106 -4.90 1.04 -10.90
CA ILE A 106 -5.57 2.32 -10.63
C ILE A 106 -6.79 2.41 -11.53
N PHE A 107 -7.87 3.01 -11.02
CA PHE A 107 -9.21 2.95 -11.59
C PHE A 107 -9.74 4.33 -11.97
N ASP A 108 -10.88 4.32 -12.67
CA ASP A 108 -11.70 5.49 -12.97
C ASP A 108 -10.94 6.59 -13.74
N GLY A 109 -9.97 6.19 -14.58
CA GLY A 109 -9.16 7.10 -15.36
C GLY A 109 -8.18 7.97 -14.55
N MET A 110 -7.98 7.64 -13.26
CA MET A 110 -6.97 8.31 -12.44
C MET A 110 -5.56 7.94 -12.91
N GLU A 111 -4.62 8.88 -12.75
CA GLU A 111 -3.22 8.65 -13.06
C GLU A 111 -2.41 8.36 -11.80
N HIS A 112 -1.52 7.36 -11.89
CA HIS A 112 -0.53 7.12 -10.84
C HIS A 112 0.39 8.33 -10.67
N GLN A 113 0.51 8.81 -9.43
CA GLN A 113 1.40 9.89 -9.06
C GLN A 113 2.68 9.33 -8.43
N SER A 114 3.55 8.77 -9.28
CA SER A 114 4.87 8.36 -8.81
C SER A 114 5.68 9.57 -8.35
N VAL A 115 6.44 9.43 -7.27
CA VAL A 115 7.40 10.46 -6.83
C VAL A 115 8.45 10.76 -7.89
N ALA A 116 8.72 9.80 -8.80
CA ALA A 116 9.65 9.97 -9.90
C ALA A 116 9.20 11.02 -10.94
N ARG A 117 7.91 11.38 -10.99
CA ARG A 117 7.36 12.43 -11.86
C ARG A 117 7.67 13.84 -11.36
N TYR A 118 8.09 14.00 -10.12
CA TYR A 118 8.37 15.28 -9.46
C TYR A 118 9.87 15.42 -9.22
N PRO A 119 10.61 16.22 -10.02
CA PRO A 119 12.07 16.27 -9.97
C PRO A 119 12.68 16.43 -8.58
N LYS A 120 12.12 17.34 -7.77
CA LYS A 120 12.59 17.57 -6.40
C LYS A 120 12.28 16.44 -5.41
N LEU A 121 11.24 15.62 -5.67
CA LEU A 121 11.03 14.38 -4.93
C LEU A 121 11.94 13.27 -5.46
N ALA A 122 12.05 13.13 -6.79
CA ALA A 122 12.88 12.12 -7.42
C ALA A 122 14.34 12.15 -6.92
N GLU A 123 14.90 13.34 -6.70
CA GLU A 123 16.29 13.54 -6.21
C GLU A 123 16.55 12.94 -4.83
N ARG A 124 15.52 12.64 -4.04
CA ARG A 124 15.60 12.14 -2.65
C ARG A 124 14.77 10.89 -2.39
N SER A 125 14.24 10.28 -3.44
CA SER A 125 13.30 9.18 -3.30
C SER A 125 13.91 7.84 -3.64
N ILE A 126 13.42 6.83 -2.94
CA ILE A 126 13.59 5.42 -3.23
C ILE A 126 12.21 4.88 -3.60
N VAL A 127 11.99 4.61 -4.87
CA VAL A 127 10.76 3.97 -5.36
C VAL A 127 10.92 2.47 -5.26
N VAL A 128 9.99 1.81 -4.61
CA VAL A 128 9.95 0.35 -4.47
C VAL A 128 8.72 -0.18 -5.18
N SER A 129 8.90 -1.16 -6.04
CA SER A 129 7.81 -1.85 -6.71
C SER A 129 8.04 -3.35 -6.77
N SER A 130 7.04 -4.12 -7.22
CA SER A 130 7.09 -5.58 -7.19
C SER A 130 6.44 -6.19 -8.43
N PHE A 131 7.19 -7.00 -9.14
CA PHE A 131 6.65 -7.84 -10.21
C PHE A 131 5.60 -8.83 -9.70
N GLY A 132 5.70 -9.24 -8.43
CA GLY A 132 4.80 -10.20 -7.81
C GLY A 132 3.34 -9.75 -7.76
N LYS A 133 3.09 -8.43 -7.67
CA LYS A 133 1.73 -7.89 -7.66
C LYS A 133 1.20 -7.66 -9.07
N THR A 134 2.04 -7.11 -9.93
CA THR A 134 1.71 -6.84 -11.32
C THR A 134 1.45 -8.13 -12.11
N TYR A 135 2.25 -9.17 -11.89
CA TYR A 135 2.21 -10.40 -12.70
C TYR A 135 1.78 -11.66 -11.93
N HIS A 136 1.05 -11.53 -10.83
CA HIS A 136 0.50 -12.66 -10.07
C HIS A 136 1.52 -13.71 -9.60
N ASN A 137 2.77 -13.30 -9.39
CA ASN A 137 3.85 -14.21 -9.00
C ASN A 137 4.50 -13.84 -7.67
N THR A 138 3.68 -13.45 -6.67
CA THR A 138 4.13 -12.99 -5.35
C THR A 138 5.10 -13.94 -4.67
N GLY A 139 5.00 -15.23 -4.92
CA GLY A 139 5.90 -16.27 -4.39
C GLY A 139 7.32 -16.21 -4.95
N TRP A 140 7.53 -15.58 -6.10
CA TRP A 140 8.87 -15.42 -6.69
C TRP A 140 9.74 -14.42 -5.96
N LYS A 141 9.12 -13.51 -5.18
CA LYS A 141 9.83 -12.52 -4.35
C LYS A 141 10.79 -11.62 -5.13
N ILE A 142 10.37 -11.16 -6.30
CA ILE A 142 11.15 -10.26 -7.14
C ILE A 142 10.44 -8.91 -7.24
N GLY A 143 11.18 -7.88 -6.96
CA GLY A 143 10.79 -6.49 -7.12
C GLY A 143 11.94 -5.67 -7.66
N HIS A 144 11.72 -4.39 -7.82
CA HIS A 144 12.75 -3.47 -8.26
C HIS A 144 12.75 -2.20 -7.42
N VAL A 145 13.87 -1.52 -7.45
CA VAL A 145 14.08 -0.25 -6.76
C VAL A 145 14.66 0.76 -7.76
N LEU A 146 14.07 1.94 -7.78
CA LEU A 146 14.57 3.09 -8.52
C LEU A 146 14.98 4.16 -7.51
N ALA A 147 16.17 4.73 -7.67
CA ALA A 147 16.67 5.81 -6.83
C ALA A 147 17.77 6.59 -7.54
N PRO A 148 18.07 7.84 -7.13
CA PRO A 148 19.25 8.55 -7.57
C PRO A 148 20.55 7.77 -7.30
N LYS A 149 21.59 8.06 -8.08
CA LYS A 149 22.86 7.34 -8.01
C LYS A 149 23.44 7.26 -6.60
N GLU A 150 23.36 8.35 -5.86
CA GLU A 150 23.92 8.47 -4.51
C GLU A 150 23.18 7.51 -3.55
N LEU A 151 21.87 7.52 -3.54
CA LEU A 151 21.05 6.62 -2.72
C LEU A 151 21.21 5.16 -3.18
N MET A 152 21.22 4.92 -4.49
CA MET A 152 21.38 3.58 -5.05
C MET A 152 22.75 2.98 -4.70
N THR A 153 23.78 3.78 -4.63
CA THR A 153 25.13 3.31 -4.26
C THR A 153 25.12 2.76 -2.83
N GLU A 154 24.52 3.47 -1.89
CA GLU A 154 24.44 3.02 -0.50
C GLU A 154 23.50 1.81 -0.36
N PHE A 155 22.34 1.85 -1.01
CA PHE A 155 21.40 0.73 -1.05
C PHE A 155 22.08 -0.58 -1.51
N ARG A 156 22.87 -0.52 -2.58
CA ARG A 156 23.55 -1.71 -3.12
C ARG A 156 24.58 -2.31 -2.18
N LYS A 157 25.23 -1.51 -1.35
CA LYS A 157 26.19 -2.01 -0.34
C LYS A 157 25.49 -2.94 0.67
N VAL A 158 24.32 -2.56 1.13
CA VAL A 158 23.53 -3.38 2.06
C VAL A 158 22.87 -4.56 1.33
N HIS A 159 22.29 -4.31 0.15
CA HIS A 159 21.62 -5.34 -0.65
C HIS A 159 22.57 -6.50 -1.01
N GLN A 160 23.86 -6.23 -1.26
CA GLN A 160 24.87 -7.24 -1.55
C GLN A 160 24.97 -8.28 -0.42
N PHE A 161 24.85 -7.87 0.83
CA PHE A 161 24.97 -8.79 1.98
C PHE A 161 23.64 -9.36 2.42
N ASN A 162 22.53 -8.70 2.08
CA ASN A 162 21.17 -9.11 2.46
C ASN A 162 20.60 -10.15 1.47
N VAL A 163 20.76 -9.90 0.17
CA VAL A 163 20.20 -10.75 -0.89
C VAL A 163 21.30 -11.39 -1.74
N PHE A 164 22.43 -10.72 -1.94
CA PHE A 164 23.57 -11.06 -2.80
C PHE A 164 23.16 -11.09 -4.27
N SER A 165 22.38 -12.07 -4.71
CA SER A 165 21.92 -12.23 -6.08
C SER A 165 20.44 -12.64 -6.09
N VAL A 166 19.63 -11.90 -6.84
CA VAL A 166 18.23 -12.25 -7.07
C VAL A 166 18.15 -13.46 -8.01
N ASN A 167 17.12 -14.28 -7.86
CA ASN A 167 16.88 -15.48 -8.67
C ASN A 167 17.02 -15.19 -10.18
N THR A 168 18.12 -15.63 -10.79
CA THR A 168 18.47 -15.30 -12.17
C THR A 168 17.49 -15.87 -13.20
N PRO A 169 17.05 -17.15 -13.14
CA PRO A 169 16.03 -17.67 -14.05
C PRO A 169 14.75 -16.85 -14.06
N ALA A 170 14.29 -16.42 -12.88
CA ALA A 170 13.08 -15.62 -12.77
C ALA A 170 13.27 -14.18 -13.33
N GLN A 171 14.48 -13.60 -13.24
CA GLN A 171 14.78 -12.32 -13.87
C GLN A 171 14.69 -12.42 -15.40
N TYR A 172 15.23 -13.48 -16.00
CA TYR A 172 15.11 -13.69 -17.45
C TYR A 172 13.66 -13.89 -17.88
N ALA A 173 12.91 -14.74 -17.17
CA ALA A 173 11.49 -14.96 -17.46
C ALA A 173 10.67 -13.67 -17.39
N LEU A 174 10.94 -12.81 -16.39
CA LEU A 174 10.29 -11.51 -16.29
C LEU A 174 10.71 -10.55 -17.39
N ALA A 175 11.99 -10.57 -17.81
CA ALA A 175 12.47 -9.75 -18.89
C ALA A 175 11.77 -10.09 -20.21
N ASP A 176 11.66 -11.38 -20.53
CA ASP A 176 10.93 -11.86 -21.72
C ASP A 176 9.45 -11.47 -21.65
N PHE A 177 8.82 -11.62 -20.49
CA PHE A 177 7.41 -11.30 -20.29
C PHE A 177 7.10 -9.80 -20.40
N LEU A 178 8.05 -8.95 -20.02
CA LEU A 178 7.95 -7.49 -20.10
C LEU A 178 8.02 -6.94 -21.54
N GLU A 179 8.41 -7.74 -22.53
CA GLU A 179 8.42 -7.32 -23.94
C GLU A 179 7.01 -6.99 -24.42
N ASP A 180 6.01 -7.70 -23.91
CA ASP A 180 4.61 -7.38 -24.14
C ASP A 180 4.09 -6.43 -23.06
N LYS A 181 3.87 -5.18 -23.44
CA LYS A 181 3.42 -4.11 -22.56
C LYS A 181 1.96 -4.26 -22.15
N ASP A 182 1.15 -4.97 -22.91
CA ASP A 182 -0.29 -5.12 -22.62
C ASP A 182 -0.49 -5.88 -21.31
N HIS A 183 0.44 -6.74 -20.93
CA HIS A 183 0.44 -7.45 -19.64
C HIS A 183 0.33 -6.54 -18.40
N TYR A 184 0.78 -5.31 -18.47
CA TYR A 184 0.62 -4.36 -17.36
C TYR A 184 -0.24 -3.15 -17.69
N LEU A 185 -0.36 -2.77 -18.98
CA LEU A 185 -1.19 -1.62 -19.38
C LEU A 185 -2.68 -1.93 -19.26
N GLU A 186 -3.10 -3.16 -19.50
CA GLU A 186 -4.51 -3.60 -19.38
C GLU A 186 -4.92 -3.93 -17.94
N LEU A 187 -3.96 -4.02 -17.02
CA LEU A 187 -4.19 -4.49 -15.66
C LEU A 187 -5.17 -3.59 -14.88
N GLY A 188 -5.10 -2.28 -15.08
CA GLY A 188 -6.03 -1.32 -14.48
C GLY A 188 -7.47 -1.59 -14.89
N ALA A 189 -7.74 -1.78 -16.18
CA ALA A 189 -9.08 -2.09 -16.70
C ALA A 189 -9.59 -3.44 -16.17
N PHE A 190 -8.75 -4.47 -16.21
CA PHE A 190 -9.08 -5.80 -15.69
C PHE A 190 -9.51 -5.78 -14.21
N TYR A 191 -8.75 -5.12 -13.35
CA TYR A 191 -9.11 -5.05 -11.93
C TYR A 191 -10.23 -4.07 -11.63
N GLN A 192 -10.41 -3.04 -12.44
CA GLN A 192 -11.57 -2.16 -12.32
C GLN A 192 -12.88 -2.94 -12.58
N GLU A 193 -12.92 -3.76 -13.62
CA GLU A 193 -14.06 -4.64 -13.91
C GLU A 193 -14.37 -5.58 -12.71
N LYS A 194 -13.35 -6.20 -12.14
CA LYS A 194 -13.48 -7.05 -10.94
C LYS A 194 -14.02 -6.28 -9.73
N ARG A 195 -13.51 -5.06 -9.48
CA ARG A 195 -14.00 -4.16 -8.41
C ARG A 195 -15.47 -3.83 -8.62
N ASP A 196 -15.81 -3.40 -9.81
CA ASP A 196 -17.17 -2.95 -10.14
C ASP A 196 -18.17 -4.11 -10.05
N THR A 197 -17.78 -5.30 -10.54
CA THR A 197 -18.55 -6.54 -10.39
C THR A 197 -18.77 -6.87 -8.91
N PHE A 198 -17.70 -6.88 -8.09
CA PHE A 198 -17.84 -7.16 -6.67
C PHE A 198 -18.75 -6.16 -5.96
N ASN A 199 -18.58 -4.86 -6.21
CA ASN A 199 -19.39 -3.81 -5.60
C ASN A 199 -20.87 -3.90 -6.03
N GLU A 200 -21.15 -4.23 -7.30
CA GLU A 200 -22.54 -4.41 -7.75
C GLU A 200 -23.17 -5.66 -7.14
N LEU A 201 -22.44 -6.77 -7.04
CA LEU A 201 -22.91 -8.00 -6.41
C LEU A 201 -23.34 -7.82 -4.94
N ILE A 202 -22.63 -6.97 -4.19
CA ILE A 202 -22.96 -6.70 -2.77
C ILE A 202 -23.83 -5.45 -2.58
N LYS A 203 -24.27 -4.82 -3.66
CA LYS A 203 -25.18 -3.69 -3.62
C LYS A 203 -26.50 -4.09 -2.98
N GLY A 204 -26.92 -3.31 -2.01
CA GLY A 204 -28.11 -3.64 -1.21
C GLY A 204 -27.80 -4.43 0.06
N SER A 205 -26.57 -4.84 0.31
CA SER A 205 -26.13 -5.29 1.62
C SER A 205 -26.11 -4.12 2.62
N ARG A 206 -26.00 -4.45 3.91
CA ARG A 206 -25.89 -3.44 4.97
C ARG A 206 -24.46 -2.89 5.12
N PHE A 207 -23.51 -3.36 4.31
CA PHE A 207 -22.18 -2.77 4.25
C PHE A 207 -22.22 -1.42 3.55
N LYS A 208 -21.52 -0.43 4.11
CA LYS A 208 -21.27 0.83 3.41
C LYS A 208 -20.05 0.67 2.51
N ILE A 209 -20.23 0.98 1.23
CA ILE A 209 -19.22 0.79 0.20
C ILE A 209 -18.75 2.16 -0.26
N ARG A 210 -17.44 2.39 -0.16
CA ARG A 210 -16.74 3.43 -0.89
C ARG A 210 -15.82 2.74 -1.89
N PRO A 211 -16.06 2.81 -3.20
CA PRO A 211 -15.24 2.14 -4.20
C PRO A 211 -13.76 2.49 -4.05
N SER A 212 -12.91 1.48 -4.10
CA SER A 212 -11.46 1.68 -4.08
C SER A 212 -10.99 2.37 -5.37
N GLU A 213 -10.00 3.23 -5.23
CA GLU A 213 -9.40 4.01 -6.33
C GLU A 213 -8.25 3.25 -6.99
N GLY A 214 -7.75 2.20 -6.32
CA GLY A 214 -6.66 1.34 -6.79
C GLY A 214 -6.47 0.11 -5.92
N THR A 215 -5.44 -0.69 -6.18
CA THR A 215 -5.20 -2.00 -5.60
C THR A 215 -6.25 -3.05 -6.02
N TYR A 216 -6.22 -4.24 -5.44
CA TYR A 216 -7.28 -5.25 -5.62
C TYR A 216 -8.02 -5.52 -4.29
N PHE A 217 -8.09 -4.51 -3.43
CA PHE A 217 -8.79 -4.55 -2.15
C PHE A 217 -9.95 -3.57 -2.12
N GLN A 218 -11.01 -3.98 -1.46
CA GLN A 218 -12.16 -3.16 -1.14
C GLN A 218 -12.36 -3.12 0.36
N LEU A 219 -12.40 -1.93 0.95
CA LEU A 219 -12.84 -1.76 2.33
C LEU A 219 -14.38 -1.71 2.38
N LEU A 220 -14.94 -2.47 3.30
CA LEU A 220 -16.37 -2.46 3.62
C LEU A 220 -16.55 -2.01 5.07
N ASP A 221 -17.36 -0.97 5.28
CA ASP A 221 -17.79 -0.52 6.60
C ASP A 221 -18.98 -1.37 7.05
N TYR A 222 -18.81 -2.06 8.19
CA TYR A 222 -19.83 -2.94 8.76
C TYR A 222 -20.55 -2.33 9.97
N SER A 223 -20.44 -1.03 10.19
CA SER A 223 -21.01 -0.32 11.35
C SER A 223 -22.52 -0.48 11.51
N GLU A 224 -23.26 -0.79 10.45
CA GLU A 224 -24.69 -1.05 10.48
C GLU A 224 -25.05 -2.54 10.70
N ILE A 225 -24.03 -3.41 10.77
CA ILE A 225 -24.22 -4.87 10.85
C ILE A 225 -23.91 -5.39 12.25
N SER A 226 -22.80 -4.93 12.85
CA SER A 226 -22.33 -5.44 14.14
C SER A 226 -21.61 -4.37 14.96
N ASP A 227 -21.75 -4.48 16.29
CA ASP A 227 -20.99 -3.67 17.25
C ASP A 227 -19.68 -4.32 17.70
N GLU A 228 -19.40 -5.54 17.26
CA GLU A 228 -18.13 -6.22 17.52
C GLU A 228 -16.94 -5.43 16.99
N ILE A 229 -15.78 -5.61 17.63
CA ILE A 229 -14.52 -5.13 17.07
C ILE A 229 -14.16 -5.93 15.81
N ASP A 230 -13.46 -5.31 14.91
CA ASP A 230 -13.22 -5.87 13.56
C ASP A 230 -12.49 -7.22 13.58
N THR A 231 -11.57 -7.45 14.53
CA THR A 231 -10.86 -8.72 14.70
C THR A 231 -11.81 -9.87 15.09
N GLU A 232 -12.74 -9.63 15.98
CA GLU A 232 -13.73 -10.63 16.38
C GLU A 232 -14.75 -10.86 15.27
N TYR A 233 -15.22 -9.77 14.64
CA TYR A 233 -16.17 -9.85 13.55
C TYR A 233 -15.59 -10.59 12.32
N ALA A 234 -14.34 -10.35 11.96
CA ALA A 234 -13.65 -11.07 10.87
C ALA A 234 -13.56 -12.58 11.14
N ILE A 235 -13.27 -12.96 12.39
CA ILE A 235 -13.23 -14.38 12.80
C ILE A 235 -14.63 -15.00 12.70
N ARG A 236 -15.65 -14.33 13.21
CA ARG A 236 -17.04 -14.80 13.15
C ARG A 236 -17.53 -14.91 11.72
N LEU A 237 -17.28 -13.88 10.89
CA LEU A 237 -17.62 -13.88 9.47
C LEU A 237 -17.01 -15.08 8.74
N THR A 238 -15.75 -15.39 9.06
CA THR A 238 -15.07 -16.54 8.48
C THR A 238 -15.67 -17.87 8.95
N LYS A 239 -15.95 -18.04 10.25
CA LYS A 239 -16.39 -19.31 10.82
C LYS A 239 -17.86 -19.61 10.55
N GLU A 240 -18.73 -18.61 10.64
CA GLU A 240 -20.18 -18.79 10.59
C GLU A 240 -20.76 -18.53 9.20
N VAL A 241 -20.22 -17.54 8.48
CA VAL A 241 -20.68 -17.16 7.14
C VAL A 241 -19.84 -17.81 6.05
N GLY A 242 -18.57 -18.14 6.35
CA GLY A 242 -17.64 -18.75 5.41
C GLY A 242 -17.13 -17.76 4.36
N VAL A 243 -16.98 -16.50 4.75
CA VAL A 243 -16.34 -15.45 3.94
C VAL A 243 -15.20 -14.84 4.75
N ALA A 244 -13.97 -14.97 4.23
CA ALA A 244 -12.78 -14.45 4.91
C ALA A 244 -12.53 -12.98 4.55
N SER A 245 -12.17 -12.19 5.54
CA SER A 245 -11.75 -10.79 5.41
C SER A 245 -10.60 -10.50 6.36
N ILE A 246 -9.95 -9.36 6.16
CA ILE A 246 -8.87 -8.90 7.05
C ILE A 246 -9.38 -7.70 7.86
N PRO A 247 -9.29 -7.74 9.19
CA PRO A 247 -9.62 -6.59 10.03
C PRO A 247 -8.60 -5.46 9.78
N VAL A 248 -9.07 -4.21 9.71
CA VAL A 248 -8.20 -3.07 9.37
C VAL A 248 -7.45 -2.56 10.59
N SER A 249 -7.97 -2.78 11.80
CA SER A 249 -7.31 -2.35 13.04
C SER A 249 -5.92 -2.93 13.24
N VAL A 250 -5.63 -4.11 12.65
CA VAL A 250 -4.29 -4.75 12.74
C VAL A 250 -3.18 -3.97 12.02
N PHE A 251 -3.54 -2.98 11.20
CA PHE A 251 -2.60 -2.11 10.49
C PHE A 251 -2.33 -0.78 11.21
N TYR A 252 -2.83 -0.63 12.45
CA TYR A 252 -2.59 0.53 13.31
C TYR A 252 -1.74 0.13 14.52
N HIS A 253 -0.93 1.04 15.01
CA HIS A 253 -0.13 0.82 16.23
C HIS A 253 -0.98 0.91 17.51
N GLU A 254 -1.98 1.77 17.52
CA GLU A 254 -2.96 1.85 18.60
C GLU A 254 -4.30 1.24 18.17
N LYS A 255 -5.10 0.86 19.15
CA LYS A 255 -6.46 0.36 18.87
C LYS A 255 -7.25 1.42 18.12
N ASN A 256 -7.73 1.03 16.96
CA ASN A 256 -8.65 1.82 16.15
C ASN A 256 -10.05 1.20 16.26
N GLU A 257 -11.05 2.05 16.46
CA GLU A 257 -12.47 1.65 16.57
C GLU A 257 -13.20 1.70 15.23
N ASP A 258 -12.49 1.97 14.14
CA ASP A 258 -13.06 1.99 12.80
C ASP A 258 -13.58 0.59 12.44
N LYS A 259 -14.82 0.53 11.97
CA LYS A 259 -15.51 -0.72 11.62
C LYS A 259 -15.30 -1.09 10.16
N PHE A 260 -14.06 -1.28 9.76
CA PHE A 260 -13.70 -1.66 8.40
C PHE A 260 -13.15 -3.08 8.32
N LEU A 261 -13.58 -3.80 7.29
CA LEU A 261 -12.98 -5.05 6.86
C LEU A 261 -12.42 -4.91 5.44
N ARG A 262 -11.23 -5.44 5.19
CA ARG A 262 -10.63 -5.49 3.86
C ARG A 262 -10.97 -6.80 3.16
N PHE A 263 -11.61 -6.70 2.01
CA PHE A 263 -11.90 -7.80 1.11
C PHE A 263 -10.98 -7.75 -0.10
N CYS A 264 -10.72 -8.90 -0.73
CA CYS A 264 -9.92 -9.02 -1.95
C CYS A 264 -10.82 -9.48 -3.10
N PHE A 265 -10.94 -8.64 -4.13
CA PHE A 265 -11.71 -8.96 -5.33
C PHE A 265 -10.86 -9.55 -6.48
N ALA A 266 -9.56 -9.79 -6.26
CA ALA A 266 -8.73 -10.57 -7.18
C ALA A 266 -9.09 -12.06 -7.05
N LYS A 267 -10.30 -12.41 -7.50
CA LYS A 267 -10.90 -13.74 -7.41
C LYS A 267 -11.63 -14.07 -8.71
N GLU A 268 -11.89 -15.37 -8.91
CA GLU A 268 -12.82 -15.82 -9.95
C GLU A 268 -14.22 -15.29 -9.64
N ASP A 269 -15.00 -15.01 -10.71
CA ASP A 269 -16.35 -14.42 -10.59
C ASP A 269 -17.27 -15.30 -9.76
N GLU A 270 -17.24 -16.61 -9.95
CA GLU A 270 -18.01 -17.57 -9.15
C GLU A 270 -17.69 -17.47 -7.65
N THR A 271 -16.45 -17.17 -7.30
CA THR A 271 -16.04 -16.98 -5.88
C THR A 271 -16.63 -15.70 -5.32
N MET A 272 -16.64 -14.63 -6.11
CA MET A 272 -17.23 -13.34 -5.71
C MET A 272 -18.74 -13.46 -5.57
N GLU A 273 -19.43 -14.11 -6.50
CA GLU A 273 -20.86 -14.38 -6.46
C GLU A 273 -21.27 -15.14 -5.19
N LYS A 274 -20.59 -16.27 -4.91
CA LYS A 274 -20.83 -17.07 -3.69
C LYS A 274 -20.61 -16.30 -2.40
N ALA A 275 -19.59 -15.43 -2.38
CA ALA A 275 -19.33 -14.58 -1.22
C ALA A 275 -20.44 -13.52 -1.06
N ALA A 276 -20.82 -12.86 -2.16
CA ALA A 276 -21.85 -11.84 -2.17
C ALA A 276 -23.21 -12.36 -1.72
N GLU A 277 -23.65 -13.55 -2.17
CA GLU A 277 -24.88 -14.20 -1.73
C GLU A 277 -24.95 -14.37 -0.20
N LYS A 278 -23.80 -14.55 0.45
CA LYS A 278 -23.72 -14.70 1.89
C LYS A 278 -23.69 -13.33 2.59
N LEU A 279 -22.94 -12.37 2.04
CA LEU A 279 -22.84 -11.01 2.59
C LEU A 279 -24.15 -10.24 2.53
N LEU A 280 -24.99 -10.49 1.51
CA LEU A 280 -26.33 -9.90 1.38
C LEU A 280 -27.33 -10.36 2.45
N LYS A 281 -27.05 -11.45 3.16
CA LYS A 281 -27.93 -12.01 4.21
C LYS A 281 -27.59 -11.49 5.61
N LEU A 282 -26.54 -10.69 5.74
CA LEU A 282 -26.12 -10.06 6.98
C LEU A 282 -26.87 -8.76 7.20
#